data_564ab009bf862fb7ef411d350a76144f
#
_entry.id   564ab009bf862fb7ef411d350a76144f
#
_cell.length_a   1.000
_cell.length_b   1.000
_cell.length_c   1.000
_cell.angle_alpha   90.00
_cell.angle_beta   90.00
_cell.angle_gamma   90.00
#
_symmetry.space_group_name_H-M   'P 1'
#
loop_
_entity.id
_entity.type
_entity.pdbx_description
1 polymer ?
#
loop_
_entity_poly.entity_id
_entity_poly.type
_entity_poly.pdbx_seq_one_letter_code
_entity_poly.pdbx_strand_id
1 'polypeptide(L)'
;MTDSSQTSTSPARTLRIMTVCTGNICRSPMAEVVLRDRLEAAGLAGSVVVDSTGVSSEEHGNPMDRRARAVLTAAGYTDAALDRHSARQVVAADLGDRDLLLPMTASHAAALRRLAERSGQPDSVGDIVMFRTFDPAAPATHGVQDEHLLDVEDPWYGGPADFEECLAQVEAAVDGVVGWARARLGHE
;
A
#
# COMPACT_ATOMS: atom_id res chain seq x y z
N MET A 1 24.06 -19.32 43.79
CA MET A 1 23.76 -18.00 43.20
C MET A 1 23.59 -18.22 41.71
N THR A 2 22.36 -18.44 41.28
CA THR A 2 22.00 -18.68 39.85
C THR A 2 21.47 -17.38 39.30
N ASP A 3 22.29 -16.73 38.49
CA ASP A 3 21.90 -15.52 37.73
C ASP A 3 20.99 -15.92 36.59
N SER A 4 19.70 -15.68 36.76
CA SER A 4 18.70 -15.87 35.71
C SER A 4 18.60 -14.57 34.92
N SER A 5 19.45 -14.40 33.90
CA SER A 5 19.33 -13.35 32.90
C SER A 5 18.03 -13.53 32.12
N GLN A 6 16.97 -12.88 32.57
CA GLN A 6 15.74 -12.75 31.79
C GLN A 6 16.02 -11.82 30.62
N THR A 7 16.21 -12.39 29.45
CA THR A 7 16.16 -11.67 28.19
C THR A 7 14.74 -11.15 28.00
N SER A 8 14.52 -9.88 28.30
CA SER A 8 13.29 -9.14 27.99
C SER A 8 13.16 -9.02 26.48
N THR A 9 12.46 -9.95 25.86
CA THR A 9 12.07 -9.85 24.44
C THR A 9 10.96 -8.81 24.37
N SER A 10 11.30 -7.58 23.97
CA SER A 10 10.30 -6.59 23.60
C SER A 10 9.39 -7.19 22.51
N PRO A 11 8.07 -7.01 22.55
CA PRO A 11 7.20 -7.54 21.51
C PRO A 11 7.67 -7.02 20.15
N ALA A 12 7.86 -7.94 19.20
CA ALA A 12 8.31 -7.59 17.86
C ALA A 12 7.32 -6.57 17.27
N ARG A 13 7.83 -5.41 16.82
CA ARG A 13 7.02 -4.35 16.21
C ARG A 13 6.41 -4.88 14.91
N THR A 14 5.09 -4.80 14.78
CA THR A 14 4.39 -5.08 13.53
C THR A 14 4.28 -3.79 12.73
N LEU A 15 4.81 -3.76 11.51
CA LEU A 15 4.63 -2.64 10.57
C LEU A 15 3.25 -2.71 9.92
N ARG A 16 2.66 -1.56 9.67
CA ARG A 16 1.36 -1.41 9.03
C ARG A 16 1.48 -0.53 7.80
N ILE A 17 1.21 -1.08 6.63
CA ILE A 17 1.30 -0.43 5.32
C ILE A 17 -0.10 -0.34 4.73
N MET A 18 -0.47 0.81 4.19
CA MET A 18 -1.75 1.01 3.53
C MET A 18 -1.55 1.56 2.12
N THR A 19 -2.11 0.89 1.13
CA THR A 19 -2.18 1.37 -0.25
C THR A 19 -3.48 2.15 -0.48
N VAL A 20 -3.42 3.27 -1.23
CA VAL A 20 -4.57 4.19 -1.36
C VAL A 20 -4.79 4.62 -2.80
N CYS A 21 -6.01 4.41 -3.31
CA CYS A 21 -6.44 4.93 -4.62
C CYS A 21 -7.75 5.74 -4.50
N THR A 22 -8.51 5.89 -5.58
CA THR A 22 -9.79 6.62 -5.55
C THR A 22 -10.88 5.80 -4.86
N GLY A 23 -11.33 4.72 -5.49
CA GLY A 23 -12.50 3.93 -5.05
C GLY A 23 -12.16 2.66 -4.28
N ASN A 24 -10.88 2.29 -4.15
CA ASN A 24 -10.44 1.05 -3.51
C ASN A 24 -10.97 -0.24 -4.20
N ILE A 25 -11.13 -0.22 -5.52
CA ILE A 25 -11.57 -1.41 -6.28
C ILE A 25 -10.58 -1.87 -7.36
N CYS A 26 -9.60 -1.04 -7.76
CA CYS A 26 -8.60 -1.38 -8.77
C CYS A 26 -7.18 -1.31 -8.21
N ARG A 27 -6.52 -0.15 -8.30
CA ARG A 27 -5.07 0.04 -8.04
C ARG A 27 -4.65 -0.37 -6.63
N SER A 28 -5.29 0.17 -5.60
CA SER A 28 -4.88 -0.10 -4.22
C SER A 28 -5.09 -1.55 -3.79
N PRO A 29 -6.21 -2.24 -4.12
CA PRO A 29 -6.34 -3.64 -3.77
C PRO A 29 -5.44 -4.55 -4.62
N MET A 30 -5.10 -4.19 -5.87
CA MET A 30 -4.08 -4.92 -6.64
C MET A 30 -2.72 -4.85 -5.93
N ALA A 31 -2.31 -3.66 -5.50
CA ALA A 31 -1.06 -3.48 -4.77
C ALA A 31 -1.05 -4.20 -3.41
N GLU A 32 -2.16 -4.22 -2.69
CA GLU A 32 -2.31 -4.99 -1.46
C GLU A 32 -2.04 -6.49 -1.68
N VAL A 33 -2.63 -7.08 -2.71
CA VAL A 33 -2.44 -8.51 -3.05
C VAL A 33 -0.98 -8.80 -3.40
N VAL A 34 -0.39 -8.01 -4.29
CA VAL A 34 1.01 -8.20 -4.71
C VAL A 34 1.99 -8.01 -3.56
N LEU A 35 1.77 -6.99 -2.71
CA LEU A 35 2.59 -6.75 -1.52
C LEU A 35 2.52 -7.92 -0.53
N ARG A 36 1.33 -8.47 -0.28
CA ARG A 36 1.18 -9.62 0.61
C ARG A 36 1.94 -10.84 0.09
N ASP A 37 1.83 -11.13 -1.19
CA ASP A 37 2.56 -12.23 -1.83
C ASP A 37 4.08 -12.05 -1.68
N ARG A 38 4.61 -10.87 -1.98
CA ARG A 38 6.05 -10.58 -1.87
C ARG A 38 6.55 -10.60 -0.43
N LEU A 39 5.76 -10.11 0.52
CA LEU A 39 6.10 -10.14 1.95
C LEU A 39 6.09 -11.57 2.49
N GLU A 40 5.18 -12.43 2.04
CA GLU A 40 5.17 -13.84 2.37
C GLU A 40 6.42 -14.54 1.82
N ALA A 41 6.73 -14.34 0.54
CA ALA A 41 7.95 -14.87 -0.08
C ALA A 41 9.24 -14.37 0.60
N ALA A 42 9.21 -13.16 1.15
CA ALA A 42 10.31 -12.56 1.91
C ALA A 42 10.40 -13.04 3.38
N GLY A 43 9.44 -13.84 3.88
CA GLY A 43 9.37 -14.29 5.27
C GLY A 43 8.90 -13.20 6.25
N LEU A 44 8.25 -12.14 5.78
CA LEU A 44 7.82 -10.98 6.56
C LEU A 44 6.32 -10.95 6.88
N ALA A 45 5.53 -11.92 6.42
CA ALA A 45 4.07 -11.96 6.60
C ALA A 45 3.60 -11.85 8.06
N GLY A 46 4.41 -12.32 9.03
CA GLY A 46 4.12 -12.22 10.47
C GLY A 46 4.48 -10.87 11.10
N SER A 47 5.26 -10.04 10.41
CA SER A 47 5.80 -8.78 10.91
C SER A 47 5.28 -7.54 10.18
N VAL A 48 4.58 -7.72 9.06
CA VAL A 48 4.03 -6.63 8.24
C VAL A 48 2.56 -6.93 7.93
N VAL A 49 1.69 -5.98 8.23
CA VAL A 49 0.28 -6.01 7.84
C VAL A 49 0.07 -5.02 6.69
N VAL A 50 -0.58 -5.48 5.63
CA VAL A 50 -0.95 -4.65 4.48
C VAL A 50 -2.45 -4.63 4.35
N ASP A 51 -3.00 -3.43 4.14
CA ASP A 51 -4.40 -3.23 3.76
C ASP A 51 -4.51 -2.13 2.69
N SER A 52 -5.72 -1.92 2.18
CA SER A 52 -5.99 -0.90 1.18
C SER A 52 -7.25 -0.09 1.46
N THR A 53 -7.28 1.15 0.94
CA THR A 53 -8.43 2.05 1.05
C THR A 53 -8.59 2.92 -0.19
N GLY A 54 -9.73 3.63 -0.27
CA GLY A 54 -9.97 4.70 -1.23
C GLY A 54 -10.09 6.07 -0.56
N VAL A 55 -9.84 7.14 -1.30
CA VAL A 55 -10.13 8.51 -0.84
C VAL A 55 -11.61 8.87 -1.01
N SER A 56 -12.36 8.13 -1.84
CA SER A 56 -13.79 8.27 -2.09
C SER A 56 -14.59 7.16 -1.40
N SER A 57 -15.83 7.45 -1.05
CA SER A 57 -16.81 6.47 -0.52
C SER A 57 -17.73 5.89 -1.60
N GLU A 58 -17.58 6.30 -2.87
CA GLU A 58 -18.51 5.91 -3.96
C GLU A 58 -18.60 4.40 -4.15
N GLU A 59 -17.48 3.70 -3.96
CA GLU A 59 -17.38 2.24 -4.11
C GLU A 59 -17.50 1.46 -2.79
N HIS A 60 -17.90 2.12 -1.70
CA HIS A 60 -17.94 1.49 -0.37
C HIS A 60 -18.75 0.20 -0.37
N GLY A 61 -18.14 -0.90 0.10
CA GLY A 61 -18.75 -2.23 0.15
C GLY A 61 -18.63 -3.03 -1.14
N ASN A 62 -18.21 -2.42 -2.25
CA ASN A 62 -18.04 -3.12 -3.51
C ASN A 62 -16.83 -4.06 -3.49
N PRO A 63 -16.88 -5.19 -4.21
CA PRO A 63 -15.74 -6.09 -4.38
C PRO A 63 -14.67 -5.44 -5.28
N MET A 64 -13.49 -6.04 -5.31
CA MET A 64 -12.46 -5.70 -6.29
C MET A 64 -13.01 -5.83 -7.73
N ASP A 65 -12.66 -4.88 -8.59
CA ASP A 65 -13.05 -4.91 -10.01
C ASP A 65 -12.68 -6.25 -10.64
N ARG A 66 -13.60 -6.82 -11.42
CA ARG A 66 -13.40 -8.13 -12.02
C ARG A 66 -12.20 -8.18 -12.97
N ARG A 67 -11.85 -7.04 -13.64
CA ARG A 67 -10.69 -6.94 -14.54
C ARG A 67 -9.40 -6.95 -13.72
N ALA A 68 -9.37 -6.24 -12.58
CA ALA A 68 -8.26 -6.29 -11.63
C ALA A 68 -8.04 -7.72 -11.11
N ARG A 69 -9.11 -8.41 -10.71
CA ARG A 69 -9.02 -9.82 -10.30
C ARG A 69 -8.53 -10.74 -11.43
N ALA A 70 -9.01 -10.51 -12.65
CA ALA A 70 -8.63 -11.33 -13.80
C ALA A 70 -7.13 -11.25 -14.11
N VAL A 71 -6.54 -10.04 -14.13
CA VAL A 71 -5.10 -9.88 -14.39
C VAL A 71 -4.25 -10.42 -13.25
N LEU A 72 -4.65 -10.23 -12.00
CA LEU A 72 -3.97 -10.83 -10.85
C LEU A 72 -3.97 -12.36 -10.91
N THR A 73 -5.14 -12.96 -11.19
CA THR A 73 -5.27 -14.42 -11.32
C THR A 73 -4.43 -14.94 -12.50
N ALA A 74 -4.44 -14.24 -13.63
CA ALA A 74 -3.63 -14.62 -14.80
C ALA A 74 -2.12 -14.53 -14.51
N ALA A 75 -1.70 -13.60 -13.66
CA ALA A 75 -0.31 -13.47 -13.19
C ALA A 75 0.05 -14.49 -12.07
N GLY A 76 -0.89 -15.30 -11.60
CA GLY A 76 -0.66 -16.37 -10.63
C GLY A 76 -0.90 -15.98 -9.17
N TYR A 77 -1.41 -14.78 -8.89
CA TYR A 77 -1.77 -14.38 -7.52
C TYR A 77 -3.03 -15.10 -7.05
N THR A 78 -2.98 -15.67 -5.82
CA THR A 78 -4.05 -16.50 -5.24
C THR A 78 -4.52 -16.02 -3.87
N ASP A 79 -4.21 -14.77 -3.49
CA ASP A 79 -4.60 -14.22 -2.19
C ASP A 79 -6.13 -14.27 -2.01
N ALA A 80 -6.56 -14.65 -0.81
CA ALA A 80 -7.97 -14.66 -0.43
C ALA A 80 -8.64 -13.26 -0.51
N ALA A 81 -7.85 -12.17 -0.55
CA ALA A 81 -8.36 -10.83 -0.79
C ALA A 81 -9.03 -10.69 -2.17
N LEU A 82 -8.63 -11.49 -3.18
CA LEU A 82 -9.26 -11.48 -4.50
C LEU A 82 -10.79 -11.65 -4.41
N ASP A 83 -11.26 -12.52 -3.52
CA ASP A 83 -12.68 -12.85 -3.39
C ASP A 83 -13.38 -12.15 -2.21
N ARG A 84 -12.62 -11.75 -1.19
CA ARG A 84 -13.18 -11.19 0.06
C ARG A 84 -12.98 -9.69 0.20
N HIS A 85 -12.36 -9.05 -0.78
CA HIS A 85 -12.16 -7.60 -0.76
C HIS A 85 -13.51 -6.87 -0.69
N SER A 86 -13.57 -5.86 0.16
CA SER A 86 -14.68 -4.93 0.28
C SER A 86 -14.14 -3.53 0.39
N ALA A 87 -14.42 -2.72 -0.62
CA ALA A 87 -13.90 -1.37 -0.72
C ALA A 87 -14.33 -0.50 0.46
N ARG A 88 -13.40 0.29 1.00
CA ARG A 88 -13.66 1.20 2.10
C ARG A 88 -12.95 2.54 1.90
N GLN A 89 -13.54 3.59 2.46
CA GLN A 89 -12.90 4.89 2.47
C GLN A 89 -11.90 5.00 3.62
N VAL A 90 -10.78 5.69 3.38
CA VAL A 90 -9.81 6.05 4.42
C VAL A 90 -10.46 7.01 5.43
N VAL A 91 -10.22 6.79 6.71
CA VAL A 91 -10.67 7.66 7.81
C VAL A 91 -9.48 8.19 8.60
N ALA A 92 -9.68 9.26 9.37
CA ALA A 92 -8.60 9.89 10.12
C ALA A 92 -7.85 8.93 11.06
N ALA A 93 -8.58 7.98 11.67
CA ALA A 93 -7.98 6.97 12.54
C ALA A 93 -6.98 6.06 11.81
N ASP A 94 -7.19 5.81 10.52
CA ASP A 94 -6.26 5.00 9.72
C ASP A 94 -4.88 5.66 9.63
N LEU A 95 -4.81 7.00 9.53
CA LEU A 95 -3.56 7.71 9.30
C LEU A 95 -2.57 7.55 10.45
N GLY A 96 -3.04 7.62 11.68
CA GLY A 96 -2.20 7.46 12.88
C GLY A 96 -1.86 6.00 13.20
N ASP A 97 -2.57 5.04 12.61
CA ASP A 97 -2.39 3.60 12.84
C ASP A 97 -1.54 2.91 11.74
N ARG A 98 -0.94 3.68 10.85
CA ARG A 98 -0.10 3.17 9.76
C ARG A 98 1.30 3.76 9.83
N ASP A 99 2.31 2.91 9.57
CA ASP A 99 3.71 3.33 9.46
C ASP A 99 4.00 3.92 8.07
N LEU A 100 3.30 3.43 7.03
CA LEU A 100 3.50 3.86 5.65
C LEU A 100 2.17 3.91 4.90
N LEU A 101 1.90 5.04 4.29
CA LEU A 101 0.74 5.30 3.45
C LEU A 101 1.21 5.47 2.00
N LEU A 102 0.72 4.64 1.10
CA LEU A 102 1.17 4.52 -0.29
C LEU A 102 0.08 4.97 -1.27
N PRO A 103 -0.08 6.28 -1.49
CA PRO A 103 -1.00 6.80 -2.49
C PRO A 103 -0.54 6.46 -3.91
N MET A 104 -1.51 6.11 -4.77
CA MET A 104 -1.28 5.77 -6.17
C MET A 104 -1.07 6.99 -7.06
N THR A 105 -1.50 8.18 -6.63
CA THR A 105 -1.34 9.43 -7.38
C THR A 105 -1.09 10.62 -6.45
N ALA A 106 -0.53 11.70 -7.00
CA ALA A 106 -0.36 12.98 -6.29
C ALA A 106 -1.68 13.51 -5.72
N SER A 107 -2.81 13.30 -6.41
CA SER A 107 -4.13 13.70 -5.92
C SER A 107 -4.55 12.92 -4.67
N HIS A 108 -4.23 11.62 -4.60
CA HIS A 108 -4.48 10.80 -3.42
C HIS A 108 -3.57 11.22 -2.25
N ALA A 109 -2.29 11.49 -2.51
CA ALA A 109 -1.37 12.02 -1.51
C ALA A 109 -1.86 13.34 -0.91
N ALA A 110 -2.30 14.26 -1.77
CA ALA A 110 -2.89 15.53 -1.33
C ALA A 110 -4.17 15.33 -0.51
N ALA A 111 -5.01 14.34 -0.86
CA ALA A 111 -6.22 14.03 -0.11
C ALA A 111 -5.89 13.49 1.29
N LEU A 112 -4.88 12.62 1.42
CA LEU A 112 -4.41 12.11 2.71
C LEU A 112 -3.84 13.23 3.59
N ARG A 113 -3.00 14.12 3.05
CA ARG A 113 -2.46 15.28 3.77
C ARG A 113 -3.58 16.19 4.27
N ARG A 114 -4.56 16.50 3.42
CA ARG A 114 -5.74 17.29 3.83
C ARG A 114 -6.57 16.58 4.92
N LEU A 115 -6.67 15.27 4.89
CA LEU A 115 -7.35 14.51 5.94
C LEU A 115 -6.57 14.60 7.26
N ALA A 116 -5.24 14.48 7.23
CA ALA A 116 -4.36 14.64 8.38
C ALA A 116 -4.49 16.03 9.03
N GLU A 117 -4.43 17.08 8.22
CA GLU A 117 -4.60 18.46 8.67
C GLU A 117 -5.96 18.67 9.37
N ARG A 118 -7.04 18.17 8.76
CA ARG A 118 -8.39 18.27 9.34
C ARG A 118 -8.59 17.47 10.61
N SER A 119 -7.80 16.39 10.80
CA SER A 119 -7.89 15.57 12.01
C SER A 119 -7.28 16.25 13.24
N GLY A 120 -6.53 17.33 13.05
CA GLY A 120 -5.81 18.03 14.12
C GLY A 120 -4.60 17.25 14.67
N GLN A 121 -4.15 16.21 13.98
CA GLN A 121 -3.04 15.36 14.41
C GLN A 121 -1.99 15.14 13.29
N PRO A 122 -1.50 16.20 12.64
CA PRO A 122 -0.60 16.07 11.50
C PRO A 122 0.72 15.34 11.85
N ASP A 123 1.21 15.49 13.07
CA ASP A 123 2.47 14.89 13.54
C ASP A 123 2.35 13.41 13.92
N SER A 124 1.11 12.89 14.00
CA SER A 124 0.84 11.48 14.31
C SER A 124 0.63 10.62 13.07
N VAL A 125 0.74 11.22 11.90
CA VAL A 125 0.51 10.54 10.61
C VAL A 125 1.75 9.77 10.22
N GLY A 126 1.58 8.52 9.75
CA GLY A 126 2.64 7.76 9.13
C GLY A 126 3.19 8.43 7.87
N ASP A 127 4.28 7.91 7.36
CA ASP A 127 4.91 8.45 6.15
C ASP A 127 3.96 8.35 4.95
N ILE A 128 3.60 9.47 4.34
CA ILE A 128 2.85 9.52 3.08
C ILE A 128 3.87 9.59 1.93
N VAL A 129 4.08 8.47 1.24
CA VAL A 129 5.07 8.33 0.17
C VAL A 129 4.38 7.79 -1.07
N MET A 130 4.60 8.42 -2.22
CA MET A 130 4.06 7.95 -3.49
C MET A 130 4.48 6.50 -3.75
N PHE A 131 3.52 5.66 -4.17
CA PHE A 131 3.78 4.22 -4.35
C PHE A 131 4.96 3.95 -5.29
N ARG A 132 5.04 4.65 -6.42
CA ARG A 132 6.12 4.48 -7.40
C ARG A 132 7.46 5.13 -7.01
N THR A 133 7.57 5.77 -5.83
CA THR A 133 8.88 6.12 -5.27
C THR A 133 9.75 4.88 -5.04
N PHE A 134 9.13 3.73 -4.88
CA PHE A 134 9.80 2.44 -4.66
C PHE A 134 10.12 1.68 -5.97
N ASP A 135 9.69 2.18 -7.11
CA ASP A 135 10.03 1.67 -8.44
C ASP A 135 11.40 2.21 -8.87
N PRO A 136 12.42 1.34 -9.07
CA PRO A 136 13.76 1.80 -9.43
C PRO A 136 13.84 2.45 -10.82
N ALA A 137 12.84 2.24 -11.67
CA ALA A 137 12.75 2.84 -13.01
C ALA A 137 11.92 4.14 -13.04
N ALA A 138 11.31 4.51 -11.90
CA ALA A 138 10.52 5.73 -11.83
C ALA A 138 11.40 6.98 -11.94
N PRO A 139 10.87 8.10 -12.48
CA PRO A 139 11.61 9.34 -12.55
C PRO A 139 11.97 9.88 -11.15
N ALA A 140 13.14 10.47 -11.03
CA ALA A 140 13.54 11.16 -9.80
C ALA A 140 12.63 12.39 -9.56
N THR A 141 12.23 12.59 -8.31
CA THR A 141 11.40 13.72 -7.90
C THR A 141 12.13 14.56 -6.85
N HIS A 142 11.88 15.87 -6.85
CA HIS A 142 12.55 16.82 -5.96
C HIS A 142 11.59 17.53 -5.00
N GLY A 143 10.40 16.96 -4.80
CA GLY A 143 9.40 17.49 -3.89
C GLY A 143 7.98 17.24 -4.35
N VAL A 144 7.01 17.78 -3.60
CA VAL A 144 5.56 17.56 -3.82
C VAL A 144 5.10 17.99 -5.22
N GLN A 145 5.73 19.00 -5.81
CA GLN A 145 5.41 19.48 -7.16
C GLN A 145 5.64 18.43 -8.25
N ASP A 146 6.55 17.48 -8.01
CA ASP A 146 6.93 16.44 -8.97
C ASP A 146 6.20 15.10 -8.72
N GLU A 147 5.42 14.98 -7.64
CA GLU A 147 4.74 13.74 -7.30
C GLU A 147 3.87 13.18 -8.43
N HIS A 148 3.29 14.06 -9.27
CA HIS A 148 2.50 13.64 -10.41
C HIS A 148 3.25 12.78 -11.43
N LEU A 149 4.60 12.86 -11.46
CA LEU A 149 5.45 12.00 -12.31
C LEU A 149 5.47 10.55 -11.83
N LEU A 150 5.02 10.31 -10.59
CA LEU A 150 4.93 8.99 -9.94
C LEU A 150 3.50 8.44 -9.94
N ASP A 151 2.58 9.04 -10.67
CA ASP A 151 1.20 8.57 -10.72
C ASP A 151 1.13 7.16 -11.34
N VAL A 152 0.36 6.28 -10.73
CA VAL A 152 -0.12 5.03 -11.33
C VAL A 152 -1.42 5.36 -12.03
N GLU A 153 -1.44 5.24 -13.35
CA GLU A 153 -2.62 5.59 -14.15
C GLU A 153 -3.85 4.78 -13.76
N ASP A 154 -5.03 5.39 -13.95
CA ASP A 154 -6.28 4.75 -13.60
C ASP A 154 -6.77 3.83 -14.73
N PRO A 155 -6.74 2.50 -14.54
CA PRO A 155 -7.18 1.56 -15.58
C PRO A 155 -8.71 1.54 -15.74
N TRP A 156 -9.46 2.22 -14.86
CA TRP A 156 -10.92 2.13 -14.79
C TRP A 156 -11.63 2.39 -16.11
N TYR A 157 -11.18 3.42 -16.85
CA TYR A 157 -11.78 3.79 -18.15
C TYR A 157 -11.20 3.01 -19.33
N GLY A 158 -10.22 2.15 -19.08
CA GLY A 158 -9.51 1.36 -20.09
C GLY A 158 -10.02 -0.06 -20.27
N GLY A 159 -9.25 -0.84 -21.05
CA GLY A 159 -9.47 -2.25 -21.32
C GLY A 159 -8.52 -3.16 -20.52
N PRO A 160 -8.44 -4.46 -20.88
CA PRO A 160 -7.56 -5.40 -20.20
C PRO A 160 -6.09 -4.99 -20.19
N ALA A 161 -5.58 -4.39 -21.27
CA ALA A 161 -4.19 -3.94 -21.37
C ALA A 161 -3.85 -2.85 -20.35
N ASP A 162 -4.78 -1.96 -20.01
CA ASP A 162 -4.56 -0.92 -19.01
C ASP A 162 -4.46 -1.52 -17.60
N PHE A 163 -5.18 -2.63 -17.33
CA PHE A 163 -5.04 -3.36 -16.08
C PHE A 163 -3.73 -4.16 -16.01
N GLU A 164 -3.24 -4.69 -17.13
CA GLU A 164 -1.93 -5.35 -17.23
C GLU A 164 -0.81 -4.33 -16.98
N GLU A 165 -0.89 -3.15 -17.59
CA GLU A 165 0.07 -2.06 -17.35
C GLU A 165 0.05 -1.60 -15.88
N CYS A 166 -1.13 -1.42 -15.31
CA CYS A 166 -1.27 -1.09 -13.89
C CYS A 166 -0.62 -2.15 -13.00
N LEU A 167 -0.82 -3.45 -13.29
CA LEU A 167 -0.18 -4.54 -12.55
C LEU A 167 1.35 -4.48 -12.71
N ALA A 168 1.86 -4.24 -13.90
CA ALA A 168 3.31 -4.13 -14.14
C ALA A 168 3.93 -2.98 -13.33
N GLN A 169 3.27 -1.81 -13.25
CA GLN A 169 3.72 -0.69 -12.43
C GLN A 169 3.67 -1.01 -10.93
N VAL A 170 2.68 -1.77 -10.48
CA VAL A 170 2.59 -2.26 -9.11
C VAL A 170 3.74 -3.20 -8.79
N GLU A 171 3.99 -4.19 -9.63
CA GLU A 171 5.06 -5.18 -9.44
C GLU A 171 6.44 -4.52 -9.42
N ALA A 172 6.68 -3.50 -10.25
CA ALA A 172 7.94 -2.78 -10.31
C ALA A 172 8.31 -2.06 -8.99
N ALA A 173 7.31 -1.60 -8.23
CA ALA A 173 7.53 -0.86 -6.99
C ALA A 173 7.58 -1.76 -5.74
N VAL A 174 6.93 -2.93 -5.77
CA VAL A 174 6.69 -3.75 -4.57
C VAL A 174 7.98 -4.22 -3.90
N ASP A 175 9.01 -4.60 -4.67
CA ASP A 175 10.28 -5.07 -4.10
C ASP A 175 10.98 -3.96 -3.31
N GLY A 176 10.85 -2.71 -3.73
CA GLY A 176 11.34 -1.55 -2.98
C GLY A 176 10.59 -1.35 -1.66
N VAL A 177 9.27 -1.56 -1.63
CA VAL A 177 8.47 -1.51 -0.40
C VAL A 177 8.89 -2.62 0.56
N VAL A 178 9.12 -3.84 0.06
CA VAL A 178 9.63 -4.97 0.87
C VAL A 178 11.02 -4.63 1.46
N GLY A 179 11.90 -4.02 0.67
CA GLY A 179 13.20 -3.53 1.14
C GLY A 179 13.08 -2.49 2.25
N TRP A 180 12.16 -1.54 2.11
CA TRP A 180 11.84 -0.56 3.15
C TRP A 180 11.36 -1.25 4.44
N ALA A 181 10.48 -2.24 4.33
CA ALA A 181 9.96 -2.97 5.49
C ALA A 181 11.08 -3.74 6.21
N ARG A 182 11.97 -4.42 5.48
CA ARG A 182 13.16 -5.09 6.04
C ARG A 182 14.03 -4.13 6.83
N ALA A 183 14.37 -2.99 6.25
CA ALA A 183 15.21 -1.99 6.91
C ALA A 183 14.56 -1.46 8.21
N ARG A 184 13.24 -1.24 8.21
CA ARG A 184 12.50 -0.78 9.39
C ARG A 184 12.40 -1.83 10.50
N LEU A 185 12.41 -3.12 10.15
CA LEU A 185 12.40 -4.24 11.10
C LEU A 185 13.79 -4.65 11.59
N GLY A 186 14.86 -4.08 11.02
CA GLY A 186 16.24 -4.44 11.36
C GLY A 186 16.66 -5.81 10.81
N HIS A 187 16.00 -6.28 9.76
CA HIS A 187 16.39 -7.47 9.02
C HIS A 187 17.34 -7.08 7.89
N GLU A 188 18.64 -7.34 8.06
CA GLU A 188 19.64 -7.22 6.97
C GLU A 188 19.59 -8.42 6.02
#